data_d4df9f54e428480caa1a86cc58ab4659
#
_entry.id   d4df9f54e428480caa1a86cc58ab4659
#
_cell.length_a   1.000
_cell.length_b   1.000
_cell.length_c   1.000
_cell.angle_alpha   90.00
_cell.angle_beta   90.00
_cell.angle_gamma   90.00
#
_symmetry.space_group_name_H-M   'P 1'
#
loop_
_entity.id
_entity.type
_entity.pdbx_description
1 polymer ?
#
loop_
_entity_poly.entity_id
_entity_poly.type
_entity_poly.pdbx_seq_one_letter_code
_entity_poly.pdbx_strand_id
1 'polypeptide(L)'
;MPRKREEMLNIANQKYEITDIAHEKYPFLHRIRALRDIGGEVKAGDLGGFVESESNLSFEAGDDAWLFDDAIACNDAYVDKDATLRGSAAACGNAYVSRGAVLMGHARAEDDAYIRGAVLTDHARASGFAVIVHNEDTGGVPALSGHSAVYGRVSGDIQLAGTALVFSGEELLNDTLDTLVINTAKRNIIRGLGRDALMPRGRQVYLQKTKEKVRRDER
;
A
#
# COMPACT_ATOMS: atom_id res chain seq x y z
N MET A 1 -9.78 -36.45 31.10
CA MET A 1 -9.23 -35.15 31.42
C MET A 1 -9.78 -34.15 30.40
N PRO A 2 -10.58 -33.14 30.77
CA PRO A 2 -11.11 -32.15 29.82
C PRO A 2 -9.98 -31.22 29.42
N ARG A 3 -9.78 -31.03 28.11
CA ARG A 3 -8.91 -30.01 27.55
C ARG A 3 -9.40 -28.66 27.99
N LYS A 4 -8.56 -27.86 28.66
CA LYS A 4 -8.78 -26.44 28.88
C LYS A 4 -9.02 -25.78 27.51
N ARG A 5 -10.22 -25.21 27.31
CA ARG A 5 -10.43 -24.18 26.30
C ARG A 5 -9.44 -23.07 26.64
N GLU A 6 -8.51 -22.81 25.75
CA GLU A 6 -7.74 -21.57 25.78
C GLU A 6 -8.75 -20.43 25.75
N GLU A 7 -8.82 -19.69 26.86
CA GLU A 7 -9.49 -18.40 26.92
C GLU A 7 -8.70 -17.50 25.94
N MET A 8 -9.25 -17.27 24.77
CA MET A 8 -8.80 -16.17 23.93
C MET A 8 -9.03 -14.91 24.76
N LEU A 9 -7.96 -14.34 25.29
CA LEU A 9 -7.97 -13.04 25.93
C LEU A 9 -8.57 -12.06 24.90
N ASN A 10 -9.78 -11.65 25.16
CA ASN A 10 -10.44 -10.58 24.39
C ASN A 10 -9.72 -9.29 24.80
N ILE A 11 -8.63 -8.96 24.10
CA ILE A 11 -7.88 -7.74 24.35
C ILE A 11 -8.76 -6.59 23.89
N ALA A 12 -9.28 -5.80 24.83
CA ALA A 12 -10.06 -4.63 24.51
C ALA A 12 -9.23 -3.63 23.72
N ASN A 13 -9.81 -3.02 22.70
CA ASN A 13 -9.18 -1.97 21.92
C ASN A 13 -8.90 -0.75 22.82
N GLN A 14 -7.61 -0.44 23.00
CA GLN A 14 -7.14 0.72 23.77
C GLN A 14 -6.56 1.83 22.87
N LYS A 15 -6.57 1.62 21.55
CA LYS A 15 -6.02 2.56 20.59
C LYS A 15 -7.05 3.56 20.11
N TYR A 16 -8.25 3.09 19.79
CA TYR A 16 -9.35 3.92 19.29
C TYR A 16 -10.70 3.32 19.67
N GLU A 17 -11.72 4.14 19.60
CA GLU A 17 -13.13 3.73 19.66
C GLU A 17 -13.83 4.03 18.32
N ILE A 18 -14.84 3.26 18.00
CA ILE A 18 -15.74 3.53 16.89
C ILE A 18 -16.89 4.40 17.43
N THR A 19 -17.07 5.58 16.83
CA THR A 19 -18.08 6.56 17.28
C THR A 19 -19.44 6.35 16.60
N ASP A 20 -20.47 7.06 17.07
CA ASP A 20 -21.80 7.08 16.42
C ASP A 20 -21.84 7.97 15.16
N ILE A 21 -20.73 8.59 14.78
CA ILE A 21 -20.66 9.48 13.60
C ILE A 21 -20.56 8.61 12.35
N ALA A 22 -21.71 8.42 11.68
CA ALA A 22 -21.77 7.68 10.44
C ALA A 22 -21.23 8.49 9.25
N HIS A 23 -20.65 7.80 8.28
CA HIS A 23 -20.23 8.41 7.02
C HIS A 23 -21.46 8.85 6.20
N GLU A 24 -21.44 10.05 5.67
CA GLU A 24 -22.59 10.67 4.99
C GLU A 24 -23.15 9.80 3.84
N LYS A 25 -22.28 9.25 3.01
CA LYS A 25 -22.66 8.43 1.85
C LYS A 25 -22.81 6.94 2.17
N TYR A 26 -22.11 6.45 3.18
CA TYR A 26 -22.04 5.02 3.54
C TYR A 26 -22.37 4.85 5.04
N PRO A 27 -23.65 4.82 5.43
CA PRO A 27 -24.06 4.87 6.85
C PRO A 27 -23.58 3.69 7.70
N PHE A 28 -23.11 2.61 7.11
CA PHE A 28 -22.52 1.46 7.80
C PHE A 28 -21.06 1.69 8.23
N LEU A 29 -20.44 2.77 7.75
CA LEU A 29 -19.10 3.19 8.16
C LEU A 29 -19.19 4.23 9.26
N HIS A 30 -18.40 4.06 10.30
CA HIS A 30 -18.37 4.95 11.44
C HIS A 30 -16.99 5.54 11.66
N ARG A 31 -16.96 6.80 12.06
CA ARG A 31 -15.71 7.52 12.35
C ARG A 31 -15.06 6.95 13.59
N ILE A 32 -13.72 6.85 13.56
CA ILE A 32 -12.92 6.44 14.72
C ILE A 32 -12.48 7.67 15.52
N ARG A 33 -12.24 7.48 16.82
CA ARG A 33 -11.62 8.46 17.71
C ARG A 33 -10.46 7.83 18.47
N ALA A 34 -9.32 8.50 18.49
CA ALA A 34 -8.15 8.05 19.24
C ALA A 34 -8.39 8.05 20.75
N LEU A 35 -8.05 6.97 21.42
CA LEU A 35 -8.10 6.84 22.89
C LEU A 35 -6.73 7.18 23.52
N ARG A 36 -5.65 7.19 22.73
CA ARG A 36 -4.28 7.54 23.14
C ARG A 36 -3.58 8.30 22.01
N ASP A 37 -2.41 8.87 22.32
CA ASP A 37 -1.54 9.41 21.28
C ASP A 37 -1.01 8.28 20.37
N ILE A 38 -0.96 8.52 19.04
CA ILE A 38 -0.57 7.55 18.02
C ILE A 38 0.43 8.21 17.07
N GLY A 39 1.60 7.60 16.90
CA GLY A 39 2.62 7.99 15.91
C GLY A 39 3.12 9.44 15.97
N GLY A 40 2.88 10.16 17.03
CA GLY A 40 3.31 11.55 17.20
C GLY A 40 2.44 12.59 16.47
N GLU A 41 1.63 12.22 15.52
CA GLU A 41 0.71 13.11 14.80
C GLU A 41 -0.69 13.16 15.42
N VAL A 42 -1.19 12.03 15.93
CA VAL A 42 -2.56 11.89 16.44
C VAL A 42 -2.54 12.01 17.95
N LYS A 43 -3.43 12.82 18.51
CA LYS A 43 -3.61 12.99 19.94
C LYS A 43 -4.85 12.28 20.44
N ALA A 44 -4.82 11.87 21.70
CA ALA A 44 -6.02 11.33 22.36
C ALA A 44 -7.20 12.30 22.20
N GLY A 45 -8.33 11.77 21.70
CA GLY A 45 -9.55 12.53 21.38
C GLY A 45 -9.66 12.98 19.93
N ASP A 46 -8.59 12.92 19.13
CA ASP A 46 -8.66 13.25 17.70
C ASP A 46 -9.56 12.28 16.94
N LEU A 47 -10.32 12.83 16.00
CA LEU A 47 -11.11 12.04 15.06
C LEU A 47 -10.23 11.55 13.91
N GLY A 48 -10.38 10.26 13.58
CA GLY A 48 -9.77 9.66 12.41
C GLY A 48 -10.75 9.47 11.26
N GLY A 49 -10.42 8.59 10.33
CA GLY A 49 -11.28 8.20 9.20
C GLY A 49 -12.44 7.29 9.62
N PHE A 50 -12.88 6.45 8.70
CA PHE A 50 -14.06 5.61 8.87
C PHE A 50 -13.73 4.13 8.73
N VAL A 51 -14.30 3.33 9.60
CA VAL A 51 -14.21 1.86 9.55
C VAL A 51 -15.61 1.24 9.59
N GLU A 52 -15.75 0.04 9.07
CA GLU A 52 -16.96 -0.78 9.23
C GLU A 52 -16.96 -1.50 10.58
N SER A 53 -15.79 -1.96 11.02
CA SER A 53 -15.60 -2.67 12.29
C SER A 53 -14.17 -2.55 12.81
N GLU A 54 -13.93 -3.02 14.04
CA GLU A 54 -12.57 -3.08 14.60
C GLU A 54 -11.61 -4.00 13.82
N SER A 55 -12.14 -4.92 13.01
CA SER A 55 -11.29 -5.78 12.15
C SER A 55 -10.61 -5.05 11.00
N ASN A 56 -10.98 -3.80 10.71
CA ASN A 56 -10.42 -3.05 9.59
C ASN A 56 -9.12 -2.31 9.94
N LEU A 57 -8.86 -2.03 11.21
CA LEU A 57 -7.67 -1.28 11.64
C LEU A 57 -7.05 -1.92 12.86
N SER A 58 -5.75 -2.17 12.80
CA SER A 58 -5.00 -2.74 13.91
C SER A 58 -5.07 -1.87 15.16
N PHE A 59 -5.29 -2.51 16.30
CA PHE A 59 -5.16 -1.90 17.62
C PHE A 59 -4.09 -2.59 18.49
N GLU A 60 -3.18 -3.32 17.86
CA GLU A 60 -2.05 -3.93 18.54
C GLU A 60 -1.17 -2.90 19.24
N ALA A 61 -0.57 -3.29 20.35
CA ALA A 61 0.32 -2.42 21.10
C ALA A 61 1.57 -2.09 20.27
N GLY A 62 1.85 -0.78 20.11
CA GLY A 62 3.00 -0.29 19.33
C GLY A 62 2.76 -0.22 17.83
N ASP A 63 1.56 -0.52 17.35
CA ASP A 63 1.16 -0.30 15.96
C ASP A 63 0.53 1.11 15.83
N ASP A 64 1.16 1.97 15.02
CA ASP A 64 0.73 3.34 14.78
C ASP A 64 -0.10 3.52 13.49
N ALA A 65 -0.56 2.42 12.88
CA ALA A 65 -1.45 2.47 11.72
C ALA A 65 -2.68 3.36 12.00
N TRP A 66 -3.05 4.25 11.07
CA TRP A 66 -4.15 5.19 11.25
C TRP A 66 -4.84 5.59 9.96
N LEU A 67 -6.13 5.86 10.07
CA LEU A 67 -6.94 6.47 9.03
C LEU A 67 -7.15 7.95 9.36
N PHE A 68 -6.77 8.83 8.46
CA PHE A 68 -6.91 10.29 8.59
C PHE A 68 -8.08 10.79 7.74
N ASP A 69 -8.54 12.00 8.03
CA ASP A 69 -9.53 12.73 7.25
C ASP A 69 -10.81 11.91 6.98
N ASP A 70 -11.15 11.67 5.72
CA ASP A 70 -12.29 10.87 5.29
C ASP A 70 -11.86 9.53 4.67
N ALA A 71 -10.66 9.06 5.03
CA ALA A 71 -10.17 7.76 4.57
C ALA A 71 -11.03 6.62 5.12
N ILE A 72 -11.17 5.56 4.33
CA ILE A 72 -12.10 4.45 4.60
C ILE A 72 -11.34 3.12 4.66
N ALA A 73 -11.68 2.27 5.63
CA ALA A 73 -11.37 0.84 5.59
C ALA A 73 -12.68 0.04 5.82
N CYS A 74 -13.00 -0.89 4.92
CA CYS A 74 -14.28 -1.60 4.97
C CYS A 74 -14.21 -3.03 4.43
N ASN A 75 -15.27 -3.78 4.61
CA ASN A 75 -15.38 -5.21 4.37
C ASN A 75 -14.30 -5.96 5.18
N ASP A 76 -13.57 -6.88 4.57
CA ASP A 76 -12.49 -7.62 5.22
C ASP A 76 -11.10 -6.96 5.04
N ALA A 77 -11.06 -5.71 4.55
CA ALA A 77 -9.81 -4.98 4.42
C ALA A 77 -9.18 -4.71 5.80
N TYR A 78 -7.84 -4.87 5.86
CA TYR A 78 -7.09 -4.69 7.09
C TYR A 78 -5.89 -3.77 6.92
N VAL A 79 -5.74 -2.82 7.84
CA VAL A 79 -4.67 -1.82 7.87
C VAL A 79 -3.87 -1.98 9.15
N ASP A 80 -2.55 -2.22 9.05
CA ASP A 80 -1.67 -2.45 10.20
C ASP A 80 -0.23 -1.93 9.99
N LYS A 81 0.60 -2.10 11.02
CA LYS A 81 2.06 -1.89 10.99
C LYS A 81 2.44 -0.55 10.40
N ASP A 82 1.96 0.50 11.04
CA ASP A 82 2.26 1.90 10.74
C ASP A 82 1.75 2.37 9.36
N ALA A 83 0.89 1.59 8.71
CA ALA A 83 0.27 2.00 7.47
C ALA A 83 -0.72 3.14 7.69
N THR A 84 -0.79 4.09 6.76
CA THR A 84 -1.66 5.26 6.86
C THR A 84 -2.49 5.47 5.61
N LEU A 85 -3.78 5.78 5.82
CA LEU A 85 -4.68 6.23 4.76
C LEU A 85 -5.06 7.68 5.04
N ARG A 86 -5.02 8.56 4.01
CA ARG A 86 -5.27 10.00 4.15
C ARG A 86 -6.16 10.55 3.04
N GLY A 87 -6.83 11.66 3.32
CA GLY A 87 -7.77 12.28 2.39
C GLY A 87 -9.01 11.41 2.20
N SER A 88 -9.29 11.02 0.97
CA SER A 88 -10.40 10.11 0.61
C SER A 88 -9.88 8.74 0.14
N ALA A 89 -8.71 8.33 0.59
CA ALA A 89 -8.15 7.02 0.27
C ALA A 89 -9.01 5.89 0.85
N ALA A 90 -9.08 4.76 0.17
CA ALA A 90 -9.89 3.65 0.60
C ALA A 90 -9.16 2.29 0.50
N ALA A 91 -9.36 1.46 1.52
CA ALA A 91 -9.03 0.05 1.52
C ALA A 91 -10.33 -0.75 1.70
N CYS A 92 -10.70 -1.57 0.71
CA CYS A 92 -11.96 -2.32 0.70
C CYS A 92 -11.78 -3.74 0.13
N GLY A 93 -12.78 -4.59 0.27
CA GLY A 93 -12.68 -6.01 -0.10
C GLY A 93 -11.83 -6.74 0.93
N ASN A 94 -10.90 -7.57 0.49
CA ASN A 94 -9.93 -8.28 1.31
C ASN A 94 -8.54 -7.60 1.28
N ALA A 95 -8.48 -6.30 0.93
CA ALA A 95 -7.22 -5.60 0.77
C ALA A 95 -6.42 -5.54 2.06
N TYR A 96 -5.12 -5.83 1.98
CA TYR A 96 -4.21 -5.72 3.11
C TYR A 96 -3.18 -4.62 2.88
N VAL A 97 -3.18 -3.61 3.76
CA VAL A 97 -2.29 -2.44 3.68
C VAL A 97 -1.41 -2.40 4.93
N SER A 98 -0.10 -2.49 4.77
CA SER A 98 0.81 -2.83 5.88
C SER A 98 2.19 -2.19 5.77
N ARG A 99 2.94 -2.22 6.88
CA ARG A 99 4.36 -1.85 6.97
C ARG A 99 4.70 -0.46 6.42
N GLY A 100 4.08 0.55 6.99
CA GLY A 100 4.32 1.92 6.60
C GLY A 100 3.84 2.27 5.20
N ALA A 101 2.96 1.46 4.60
CA ALA A 101 2.32 1.82 3.35
C ALA A 101 1.48 3.09 3.52
N VAL A 102 1.51 3.97 2.52
CA VAL A 102 0.80 5.25 2.56
C VAL A 102 -0.13 5.36 1.35
N LEU A 103 -1.42 5.48 1.62
CA LEU A 103 -2.43 5.77 0.60
C LEU A 103 -2.96 7.18 0.82
N MET A 104 -2.92 8.03 -0.21
CA MET A 104 -3.35 9.44 -0.10
C MET A 104 -4.24 9.88 -1.25
N GLY A 105 -4.98 10.98 -1.03
CA GLY A 105 -5.88 11.54 -2.03
C GLY A 105 -7.10 10.63 -2.24
N HIS A 106 -7.26 10.09 -3.42
CA HIS A 106 -8.31 9.14 -3.79
C HIS A 106 -7.74 7.75 -4.13
N ALA A 107 -6.55 7.44 -3.62
CA ALA A 107 -5.91 6.15 -3.86
C ALA A 107 -6.74 4.99 -3.30
N ARG A 108 -6.73 3.85 -3.98
CA ARG A 108 -7.56 2.70 -3.63
C ARG A 108 -6.78 1.40 -3.57
N ALA A 109 -7.00 0.64 -2.52
CA ALA A 109 -6.66 -0.76 -2.41
C ALA A 109 -7.97 -1.56 -2.37
N GLU A 110 -8.21 -2.42 -3.34
CA GLU A 110 -9.48 -3.11 -3.52
C GLU A 110 -9.27 -4.59 -3.81
N ASP A 111 -10.36 -5.38 -3.69
CA ASP A 111 -10.35 -6.83 -3.90
C ASP A 111 -9.35 -7.53 -2.95
N ASP A 112 -8.45 -8.38 -3.47
CA ASP A 112 -7.42 -9.09 -2.72
C ASP A 112 -6.04 -8.40 -2.82
N ALA A 113 -6.00 -7.07 -2.96
CA ALA A 113 -4.76 -6.32 -3.10
C ALA A 113 -3.89 -6.40 -1.84
N TYR A 114 -2.61 -6.70 -2.00
CA TYR A 114 -1.61 -6.76 -0.96
C TYR A 114 -0.59 -5.63 -1.13
N ILE A 115 -0.59 -4.66 -0.21
CA ILE A 115 0.28 -3.49 -0.27
C ILE A 115 1.14 -3.44 0.99
N ARG A 116 2.46 -3.39 0.81
CA ARG A 116 3.41 -3.38 1.91
C ARG A 116 4.55 -2.41 1.64
N GLY A 117 4.67 -1.36 2.46
CA GLY A 117 5.75 -0.39 2.33
C GLY A 117 5.79 0.27 0.95
N ALA A 118 4.65 0.77 0.48
CA ALA A 118 4.51 1.44 -0.82
C ALA A 118 3.71 2.74 -0.66
N VAL A 119 3.82 3.63 -1.63
CA VAL A 119 3.11 4.92 -1.63
C VAL A 119 2.15 4.98 -2.82
N LEU A 120 0.86 5.15 -2.55
CA LEU A 120 -0.17 5.35 -3.55
C LEU A 120 -0.79 6.73 -3.36
N THR A 121 -0.84 7.54 -4.42
CA THR A 121 -1.36 8.91 -4.38
C THR A 121 -2.36 9.18 -5.49
N ASP A 122 -3.00 10.33 -5.42
CA ASP A 122 -3.97 10.81 -6.41
C ASP A 122 -5.15 9.83 -6.59
N HIS A 123 -5.27 9.20 -7.75
CA HIS A 123 -6.27 8.19 -8.10
C HIS A 123 -5.63 6.84 -8.40
N ALA A 124 -4.43 6.59 -7.86
CA ALA A 124 -3.74 5.32 -8.06
C ALA A 124 -4.54 4.16 -7.48
N ARG A 125 -4.48 3.00 -8.13
CA ARG A 125 -5.30 1.84 -7.75
C ARG A 125 -4.48 0.55 -7.71
N ALA A 126 -4.67 -0.23 -6.67
CA ALA A 126 -4.27 -1.63 -6.58
C ALA A 126 -5.54 -2.47 -6.44
N SER A 127 -5.75 -3.46 -7.31
CA SER A 127 -7.00 -4.22 -7.35
C SER A 127 -6.77 -5.65 -7.87
N GLY A 128 -7.76 -6.52 -7.73
CA GLY A 128 -7.61 -7.94 -8.02
C GLY A 128 -6.61 -8.57 -7.08
N PHE A 129 -5.68 -9.34 -7.60
CA PHE A 129 -4.59 -9.96 -6.84
C PHE A 129 -3.30 -9.13 -6.90
N ALA A 130 -3.40 -7.81 -6.90
CA ALA A 130 -2.25 -6.92 -6.93
C ALA A 130 -1.33 -7.15 -5.74
N VAL A 131 -0.02 -7.24 -5.98
CA VAL A 131 1.01 -7.33 -4.95
C VAL A 131 2.01 -6.19 -5.13
N ILE A 132 1.99 -5.22 -4.23
CA ILE A 132 2.88 -4.06 -4.28
C ILE A 132 3.72 -4.05 -3.01
N VAL A 133 5.02 -4.30 -3.15
CA VAL A 133 5.89 -4.48 -1.99
C VAL A 133 7.22 -3.75 -2.17
N HIS A 134 7.71 -3.13 -1.10
CA HIS A 134 9.08 -2.64 -1.09
C HIS A 134 10.07 -3.80 -1.21
N ASN A 135 11.23 -3.52 -1.73
CA ASN A 135 12.33 -4.48 -1.79
C ASN A 135 13.22 -4.29 -0.56
N GLU A 136 13.26 -5.29 0.32
CA GLU A 136 14.04 -5.23 1.57
C GLU A 136 15.55 -5.18 1.32
N ASP A 137 16.05 -5.79 0.23
CA ASP A 137 17.48 -5.85 -0.07
C ASP A 137 18.03 -4.52 -0.60
N THR A 138 17.22 -3.81 -1.41
CA THR A 138 17.63 -2.52 -2.01
C THR A 138 17.07 -1.31 -1.25
N GLY A 139 16.06 -1.53 -0.39
CA GLY A 139 15.28 -0.46 0.22
C GLY A 139 14.33 0.25 -0.76
N GLY A 140 14.19 -0.26 -1.97
CA GLY A 140 13.36 0.35 -3.01
C GLY A 140 11.88 0.32 -2.68
N VAL A 141 11.20 1.47 -2.78
CA VAL A 141 9.79 1.68 -2.43
C VAL A 141 8.97 1.96 -3.69
N PRO A 142 7.97 1.12 -4.03
CA PRO A 142 7.06 1.43 -5.12
C PRO A 142 6.24 2.68 -4.84
N ALA A 143 6.12 3.55 -5.85
CA ALA A 143 5.29 4.75 -5.79
C ALA A 143 4.33 4.81 -6.99
N LEU A 144 3.05 4.91 -6.70
CA LEU A 144 1.99 5.00 -7.69
C LEU A 144 1.31 6.37 -7.61
N SER A 145 1.08 7.00 -8.76
CA SER A 145 0.44 8.33 -8.82
C SER A 145 -0.44 8.50 -10.06
N GLY A 146 -1.19 9.60 -10.10
CA GLY A 146 -2.11 9.89 -11.19
C GLY A 146 -3.27 8.89 -11.23
N HIS A 147 -3.52 8.28 -12.36
CA HIS A 147 -4.52 7.23 -12.59
C HIS A 147 -3.86 5.88 -12.88
N SER A 148 -2.66 5.66 -12.33
CA SER A 148 -1.98 4.37 -12.51
C SER A 148 -2.73 3.24 -11.81
N ALA A 149 -2.69 2.04 -12.40
CA ALA A 149 -3.36 0.88 -11.83
C ALA A 149 -2.48 -0.37 -11.88
N VAL A 150 -2.53 -1.15 -10.81
CA VAL A 150 -1.80 -2.41 -10.67
C VAL A 150 -2.77 -3.54 -10.39
N TYR A 151 -2.71 -4.58 -11.21
CA TYR A 151 -3.41 -5.86 -11.05
C TYR A 151 -2.42 -7.04 -10.96
N GLY A 152 -1.14 -6.79 -11.18
CA GLY A 152 -0.04 -7.74 -11.14
C GLY A 152 0.87 -7.50 -9.93
N ARG A 153 2.17 -7.74 -10.12
CA ARG A 153 3.16 -7.58 -9.06
C ARG A 153 4.13 -6.43 -9.34
N VAL A 154 4.38 -5.62 -8.33
CA VAL A 154 5.36 -4.52 -8.37
C VAL A 154 6.26 -4.60 -7.14
N SER A 155 7.59 -4.59 -7.33
CA SER A 155 8.55 -4.62 -6.23
C SER A 155 9.79 -3.78 -6.54
N GLY A 156 10.29 -3.07 -5.53
CA GLY A 156 11.48 -2.23 -5.65
C GLY A 156 11.17 -0.77 -6.00
N ASP A 157 12.19 0.03 -6.28
CA ASP A 157 12.04 1.45 -6.60
C ASP A 157 11.45 1.62 -8.02
N ILE A 158 10.14 1.57 -8.09
CA ILE A 158 9.35 1.69 -9.32
C ILE A 158 8.32 2.80 -9.14
N GLN A 159 8.37 3.79 -10.02
CA GLN A 159 7.42 4.89 -10.05
C GLN A 159 6.44 4.71 -11.21
N LEU A 160 5.19 4.42 -10.90
CA LEU A 160 4.09 4.35 -11.86
C LEU A 160 3.33 5.67 -11.83
N ALA A 161 3.23 6.35 -12.96
CA ALA A 161 2.59 7.66 -13.04
C ALA A 161 1.62 7.76 -14.25
N GLY A 162 0.82 8.81 -14.26
CA GLY A 162 -0.13 9.08 -15.33
C GLY A 162 -1.19 8.00 -15.41
N THR A 163 -1.23 7.24 -16.51
CA THR A 163 -2.14 6.12 -16.74
C THR A 163 -1.39 4.79 -16.90
N ALA A 164 -0.25 4.65 -16.22
CA ALA A 164 0.52 3.42 -16.25
C ALA A 164 -0.31 2.24 -15.74
N LEU A 165 -0.19 1.09 -16.38
CA LEU A 165 -0.97 -0.08 -16.08
C LEU A 165 -0.07 -1.32 -16.00
N VAL A 166 -0.23 -2.08 -14.93
CA VAL A 166 0.38 -3.40 -14.72
C VAL A 166 -0.73 -4.43 -14.72
N PHE A 167 -0.76 -5.29 -15.73
CA PHE A 167 -1.84 -6.27 -15.90
C PHE A 167 -1.71 -7.44 -14.92
N SER A 168 -2.82 -8.15 -14.73
CA SER A 168 -2.82 -9.40 -13.96
C SER A 168 -1.83 -10.40 -14.59
N GLY A 169 -0.98 -10.97 -13.74
CA GLY A 169 0.10 -11.87 -14.14
C GLY A 169 1.34 -11.19 -14.74
N GLU A 170 1.39 -9.86 -14.83
CA GLU A 170 2.63 -9.12 -15.04
C GLU A 170 3.40 -8.94 -13.73
N GLU A 171 4.72 -8.99 -13.84
CA GLU A 171 5.62 -8.68 -12.74
C GLU A 171 6.63 -7.60 -13.15
N LEU A 172 6.67 -6.52 -12.39
CA LEU A 172 7.68 -5.49 -12.44
C LEU A 172 8.56 -5.63 -11.21
N LEU A 173 9.78 -6.12 -11.39
CA LEU A 173 10.72 -6.35 -10.30
C LEU A 173 11.96 -5.49 -10.52
N ASN A 174 12.24 -4.62 -9.57
CA ASN A 174 13.45 -3.81 -9.56
C ASN A 174 14.29 -4.15 -8.32
N ASP A 175 15.29 -4.98 -8.54
CA ASP A 175 16.30 -5.38 -7.54
C ASP A 175 17.62 -4.62 -7.70
N THR A 176 17.57 -3.48 -8.36
CA THR A 176 18.70 -2.54 -8.49
C THR A 176 18.49 -1.32 -7.57
N LEU A 177 19.53 -0.50 -7.45
CA LEU A 177 19.49 0.80 -6.77
C LEU A 177 19.02 1.95 -7.70
N ASP A 178 18.68 1.64 -8.94
CA ASP A 178 18.18 2.61 -9.89
C ASP A 178 16.66 2.74 -9.77
N THR A 179 16.10 3.90 -10.10
CA THR A 179 14.66 4.11 -10.13
C THR A 179 14.09 3.82 -11.52
N LEU A 180 13.12 2.92 -11.62
CA LEU A 180 12.36 2.69 -12.83
C LEU A 180 11.12 3.60 -12.86
N VAL A 181 11.01 4.44 -13.89
CA VAL A 181 9.82 5.28 -14.09
C VAL A 181 9.02 4.80 -15.30
N ILE A 182 7.73 4.54 -15.06
CA ILE A 182 6.77 4.17 -16.09
C ILE A 182 5.65 5.20 -16.07
N ASN A 183 5.48 5.91 -17.19
CA ASN A 183 4.42 6.88 -17.36
C ASN A 183 3.68 6.56 -18.66
N THR A 184 2.44 6.15 -18.56
CA THR A 184 1.61 5.76 -19.70
C THR A 184 2.28 4.67 -20.54
N ALA A 185 2.53 4.91 -21.82
CA ALA A 185 3.18 3.97 -22.75
C ALA A 185 4.73 4.04 -22.69
N LYS A 186 5.31 5.01 -21.98
CA LYS A 186 6.76 5.18 -21.90
C LYS A 186 7.32 4.54 -20.66
N ARG A 187 8.36 3.73 -20.84
CA ARG A 187 9.13 3.11 -19.77
C ARG A 187 10.53 3.69 -19.78
N ASN A 188 10.88 4.44 -18.75
CA ASN A 188 12.18 5.10 -18.62
C ASN A 188 12.86 4.65 -17.34
N ILE A 189 14.19 4.63 -17.37
CA ILE A 189 14.99 4.43 -16.16
C ILE A 189 15.64 5.76 -15.81
N ILE A 190 15.39 6.24 -14.60
CA ILE A 190 16.07 7.37 -14.00
C ILE A 190 17.04 6.82 -12.98
N ARG A 191 18.28 7.25 -13.07
CA ARG A 191 19.33 6.68 -12.23
C ARG A 191 20.38 7.68 -11.82
N GLY A 192 21.01 7.33 -10.71
CA GLY A 192 22.23 7.97 -10.28
C GLY A 192 23.46 7.56 -11.09
N LEU A 193 23.50 6.36 -11.64
CA LEU A 193 24.72 5.75 -12.14
C LEU A 193 24.55 4.94 -13.44
N GLY A 194 24.12 5.45 -14.48
CA GLY A 194 24.16 4.65 -15.67
C GLY A 194 22.81 4.39 -16.34
N ARG A 195 22.64 3.39 -17.20
CA ARG A 195 21.43 3.22 -18.01
C ARG A 195 21.11 1.82 -18.37
N ASP A 196 20.14 1.23 -17.70
CA ASP A 196 19.63 -0.05 -18.09
C ASP A 196 18.33 0.10 -18.89
N ALA A 197 18.10 -0.79 -19.77
CA ALA A 197 16.88 -0.83 -20.52
C ALA A 197 15.89 -1.76 -19.80
N LEU A 198 14.66 -1.34 -19.72
CA LEU A 198 13.57 -2.22 -19.32
C LEU A 198 13.32 -3.22 -20.44
N MET A 199 13.50 -4.50 -20.16
CA MET A 199 13.31 -5.58 -21.12
C MET A 199 12.08 -6.41 -20.78
N PRO A 200 10.99 -6.26 -21.52
CA PRO A 200 9.83 -7.12 -21.35
C PRO A 200 10.14 -8.56 -21.77
N ARG A 201 9.75 -9.53 -20.95
CA ARG A 201 9.84 -10.97 -21.26
C ARG A 201 8.49 -11.61 -20.93
N GLY A 202 7.68 -11.79 -21.95
CA GLY A 202 6.31 -12.26 -21.75
C GLY A 202 5.51 -11.25 -20.91
N ARG A 203 5.00 -11.69 -19.75
CA ARG A 203 4.29 -10.82 -18.78
C ARG A 203 5.19 -10.27 -17.67
N GLN A 204 6.46 -10.63 -17.68
CA GLN A 204 7.44 -10.16 -16.70
C GLN A 204 8.33 -9.10 -17.31
N VAL A 205 8.63 -8.09 -16.54
CA VAL A 205 9.53 -7.01 -16.91
C VAL A 205 10.58 -6.86 -15.83
N TYR A 206 11.85 -6.94 -16.22
CA TYR A 206 12.97 -6.84 -15.31
C TYR A 206 13.85 -5.66 -15.67
N LEU A 207 14.39 -4.99 -14.66
CA LEU A 207 15.53 -4.10 -14.82
C LEU A 207 16.79 -4.96 -14.92
N GLN A 208 17.49 -4.85 -16.04
CA GLN A 208 18.78 -5.50 -16.24
C GLN A 208 19.93 -4.52 -15.94
N LYS A 209 20.87 -4.94 -15.11
CA LYS A 209 22.08 -4.16 -14.85
C LYS A 209 22.98 -4.13 -16.10
N THR A 210 23.51 -2.97 -16.41
CA THR A 210 24.25 -2.63 -17.65
C THR A 210 25.55 -3.40 -17.83
N LYS A 211 25.93 -4.32 -16.97
CA LYS A 211 27.21 -5.05 -17.10
C LYS A 211 27.38 -5.83 -18.41
N GLU A 212 26.30 -6.15 -19.11
CA GLU A 212 26.37 -6.86 -20.38
C GLU A 212 26.55 -5.95 -21.61
N LYS A 213 26.22 -4.67 -21.51
CA LYS A 213 26.36 -3.75 -22.66
C LYS A 213 27.79 -3.26 -22.88
N VAL A 214 28.54 -3.08 -21.81
CA VAL A 214 29.95 -2.64 -21.89
C VAL A 214 30.85 -3.64 -22.64
N ARG A 215 30.46 -4.93 -22.64
CA ARG A 215 31.23 -5.97 -23.37
C ARG A 215 30.94 -6.05 -24.87
N ARG A 216 29.87 -5.40 -25.37
CA ARG A 216 29.54 -5.42 -26.81
C ARG A 216 30.13 -4.26 -27.60
N ASP A 217 30.47 -3.17 -26.90
CA ASP A 217 31.05 -1.99 -27.55
C ASP A 217 32.62 -2.04 -27.60
N GLU A 218 33.23 -3.09 -27.02
CA GLU A 218 34.65 -3.33 -27.03
C GLU A 218 35.11 -4.46 -28.02
N ARG A 219 34.24 -4.82 -28.99
CA ARG A 219 34.63 -5.79 -30.04
C ARG A 219 34.46 -5.23 -31.45
#